data_4c772962eed0183a900f242fe37381c1
#
_entry.id   4c772962eed0183a900f242fe37381c1
#
_cell.length_a   1.000
_cell.length_b   1.000
_cell.length_c   1.000
_cell.angle_alpha   90.00
_cell.angle_beta   90.00
_cell.angle_gamma   90.00
#
_symmetry.space_group_name_H-M   'P 1'
#
loop_
_entity.id
_entity.type
_entity.pdbx_description
1 polymer ?
#
loop_
_entity_poly.entity_id
_entity_poly.type
_entity_poly.pdbx_seq_one_letter_code
_entity_poly.pdbx_strand_id
1 'polypeptide(L)'
;MVAPEHDIADWRRRIFALYAEVRAASEPLAAHEIWRAGRESLFRHHPQSPLVDDPARTSWSFRAYPYNRNLRLIVALETVKDGETFATKVGADGTLHLRPFARTVGLRNSLGGELTLYWIEGYGGGIFLPFADATTGDETYGGGRYLLDTIKGADLGGSDGTLVADFNFSYQPSCSYSARWTCPLTTAENRFSVAVRAGERVG
;
A
#
# COMPACT_ATOMS: atom_id res chain seq x y z
N MET A 1 -21.75 21.25 10.03
CA MET A 1 -20.62 20.29 9.92
C MET A 1 -20.99 19.27 8.86
N VAL A 2 -20.08 18.93 7.98
CA VAL A 2 -20.22 17.84 6.99
C VAL A 2 -20.12 16.51 7.74
N ALA A 3 -20.95 15.52 7.39
CA ALA A 3 -20.87 14.21 8.02
C ALA A 3 -19.53 13.53 7.69
N PRO A 4 -18.88 12.82 8.65
CA PRO A 4 -17.58 12.19 8.44
C PRO A 4 -17.54 11.20 7.25
N GLU A 5 -18.68 10.60 6.91
CA GLU A 5 -18.80 9.72 5.75
C GLU A 5 -18.56 10.43 4.42
N HIS A 6 -18.90 11.71 4.31
CA HIS A 6 -18.60 12.53 3.13
C HIS A 6 -17.10 12.74 2.98
N ASP A 7 -16.40 13.01 4.08
CA ASP A 7 -14.96 13.19 4.07
C ASP A 7 -14.23 11.88 3.73
N ILE A 8 -14.71 10.74 4.24
CA ILE A 8 -14.18 9.41 3.87
C ILE A 8 -14.40 9.13 2.38
N ALA A 9 -15.59 9.44 1.86
CA ALA A 9 -15.89 9.27 0.44
C ALA A 9 -15.01 10.17 -0.44
N ASP A 10 -14.76 11.42 -0.02
CA ASP A 10 -13.88 12.35 -0.73
C ASP A 10 -12.42 11.89 -0.70
N TRP A 11 -11.92 11.45 0.47
CA TRP A 11 -10.60 10.84 0.59
C TRP A 11 -10.40 9.69 -0.40
N ARG A 12 -11.36 8.77 -0.45
CA ARG A 12 -11.31 7.63 -1.38
C ARG A 12 -11.27 8.08 -2.83
N ARG A 13 -12.16 8.99 -3.25
CA ARG A 13 -12.18 9.52 -4.62
C ARG A 13 -10.82 10.13 -5.00
N ARG A 14 -10.21 10.88 -4.11
CA ARG A 14 -8.90 11.51 -4.36
C ARG A 14 -7.78 10.48 -4.48
N ILE A 15 -7.78 9.43 -3.66
CA ILE A 15 -6.81 8.34 -3.81
C ILE A 15 -7.04 7.59 -5.13
N PHE A 16 -8.29 7.27 -5.50
CA PHE A 16 -8.59 6.64 -6.79
C PHE A 16 -8.13 7.50 -7.97
N ALA A 17 -8.40 8.81 -7.94
CA ALA A 17 -7.95 9.76 -8.97
C ALA A 17 -6.42 9.81 -9.04
N LEU A 18 -5.74 9.92 -7.91
CA LEU A 18 -4.27 9.92 -7.84
C LEU A 18 -3.67 8.68 -8.49
N TYR A 19 -4.17 7.49 -8.18
CA TYR A 19 -3.66 6.27 -8.80
C TYR A 19 -4.07 6.12 -10.27
N ALA A 20 -5.18 6.72 -10.70
CA ALA A 20 -5.52 6.81 -12.13
C ALA A 20 -4.52 7.69 -12.88
N GLU A 21 -4.13 8.83 -12.33
CA GLU A 21 -3.07 9.69 -12.89
C GLU A 21 -1.72 8.97 -12.95
N VAL A 22 -1.35 8.26 -11.88
CA VAL A 22 -0.13 7.42 -11.82
C VAL A 22 -0.12 6.39 -12.95
N ARG A 23 -1.22 5.67 -13.17
CA ARG A 23 -1.31 4.67 -14.25
C ARG A 23 -1.32 5.29 -15.65
N ALA A 24 -1.81 6.52 -15.80
CA ALA A 24 -1.86 7.23 -17.08
C ALA A 24 -0.53 7.90 -17.46
N ALA A 25 0.36 8.11 -16.50
CA ALA A 25 1.65 8.74 -16.74
C ALA A 25 2.56 7.85 -17.60
N SER A 26 3.11 8.41 -18.68
CA SER A 26 3.99 7.69 -19.61
C SER A 26 5.36 7.36 -19.02
N GLU A 27 5.84 8.23 -18.10
CA GLU A 27 7.15 8.09 -17.48
C GLU A 27 7.02 7.71 -16.00
N PRO A 28 7.60 6.57 -15.58
CA PRO A 28 7.47 6.09 -14.20
C PRO A 28 8.02 7.05 -13.13
N LEU A 29 9.05 7.84 -13.44
CA LEU A 29 9.57 8.84 -12.52
C LEU A 29 8.56 9.99 -12.33
N ALA A 30 7.94 10.47 -13.41
CA ALA A 30 6.89 11.49 -13.33
C ALA A 30 5.67 10.97 -12.55
N ALA A 31 5.27 9.73 -12.79
CA ALA A 31 4.22 9.07 -12.01
C ALA A 31 4.52 9.06 -10.50
N HIS A 32 5.78 8.78 -10.14
CA HIS A 32 6.20 8.77 -8.74
C HIS A 32 6.18 10.18 -8.11
N GLU A 33 6.55 11.21 -8.86
CA GLU A 33 6.45 12.60 -8.40
C GLU A 33 4.99 13.03 -8.17
N ILE A 34 4.08 12.69 -9.10
CA ILE A 34 2.63 12.89 -8.96
C ILE A 34 2.13 12.22 -7.68
N TRP A 35 2.48 10.95 -7.48
CA TRP A 35 2.07 10.19 -6.31
C TRP A 35 2.57 10.80 -5.00
N ARG A 36 3.85 11.19 -4.92
CA ARG A 36 4.43 11.84 -3.74
C ARG A 36 3.72 13.13 -3.40
N ALA A 37 3.56 14.02 -4.40
CA ALA A 37 2.91 15.31 -4.21
C ALA A 37 1.44 15.15 -3.80
N GLY A 38 0.71 14.22 -4.42
CA GLY A 38 -0.67 13.94 -4.10
C GLY A 38 -0.85 13.41 -2.67
N ARG A 39 -0.01 12.46 -2.25
CA ARG A 39 -0.03 11.94 -0.87
C ARG A 39 0.31 13.04 0.13
N GLU A 40 1.37 13.82 -0.10
CA GLU A 40 1.75 14.92 0.78
C GLU A 40 0.61 15.93 0.94
N SER A 41 -0.03 16.32 -0.16
CA SER A 41 -1.18 17.22 -0.14
C SER A 41 -2.35 16.68 0.68
N LEU A 42 -2.71 15.40 0.47
CA LEU A 42 -3.78 14.75 1.22
C LEU A 42 -3.46 14.69 2.72
N PHE A 43 -2.25 14.31 3.09
CA PHE A 43 -1.83 14.20 4.49
C PHE A 43 -1.83 15.56 5.19
N ARG A 44 -1.40 16.60 4.52
CA ARG A 44 -1.37 17.97 5.09
C ARG A 44 -2.76 18.57 5.26
N HIS A 45 -3.68 18.34 4.32
CA HIS A 45 -4.86 19.20 4.20
C HIS A 45 -6.20 18.50 4.36
N HIS A 46 -6.26 17.17 4.11
CA HIS A 46 -7.55 16.48 4.10
C HIS A 46 -8.07 16.19 5.52
N PRO A 47 -9.39 16.35 5.80
CA PRO A 47 -9.98 16.05 7.12
C PRO A 47 -9.80 14.60 7.59
N GLN A 48 -9.70 13.64 6.66
CA GLN A 48 -9.45 12.21 6.96
C GLN A 48 -7.96 11.83 6.94
N SER A 49 -7.06 12.81 6.99
CA SER A 49 -5.63 12.56 7.09
C SER A 49 -5.31 11.70 8.32
N PRO A 50 -4.39 10.72 8.21
CA PRO A 50 -3.84 10.06 9.40
C PRO A 50 -3.14 11.01 10.38
N LEU A 51 -2.78 12.21 9.92
CA LEU A 51 -2.14 13.26 10.71
C LEU A 51 -3.15 14.30 11.22
N VAL A 52 -4.46 14.05 11.18
CA VAL A 52 -5.47 15.04 11.51
C VAL A 52 -5.31 15.64 12.91
N ASP A 53 -4.83 14.84 13.85
CA ASP A 53 -4.62 15.24 15.25
C ASP A 53 -3.19 15.76 15.50
N ASP A 54 -2.32 15.79 14.52
CA ASP A 54 -0.95 16.32 14.62
C ASP A 54 -0.95 17.84 14.34
N PRO A 55 -0.59 18.68 15.30
CA PRO A 55 -0.53 20.13 15.09
C PRO A 55 0.51 20.56 14.05
N ALA A 56 1.52 19.73 13.81
CA ALA A 56 2.56 20.00 12.82
C ALA A 56 2.22 19.49 11.40
N ARG A 57 1.02 18.91 11.18
CA ARG A 57 0.68 18.27 9.91
C ARG A 57 0.82 19.16 8.66
N THR A 58 0.56 20.46 8.80
CA THR A 58 0.67 21.41 7.67
C THR A 58 2.10 21.62 7.18
N SER A 59 3.08 21.36 8.04
CA SER A 59 4.52 21.40 7.73
C SER A 59 5.11 20.01 7.47
N TRP A 60 4.31 18.95 7.60
CA TRP A 60 4.77 17.58 7.38
C TRP A 60 5.24 17.37 5.93
N SER A 61 6.32 16.66 5.74
CA SER A 61 6.86 16.32 4.42
C SER A 61 6.83 14.82 4.21
N PHE A 62 6.35 14.42 3.05
CA PHE A 62 6.34 13.02 2.65
C PHE A 62 7.77 12.52 2.45
N ARG A 63 8.14 11.48 3.18
CA ARG A 63 9.47 10.88 3.13
C ARG A 63 9.45 9.58 2.36
N ALA A 64 10.20 9.53 1.27
CA ALA A 64 10.38 8.34 0.45
C ALA A 64 11.84 8.21 0.04
N TYR A 65 12.23 7.00 -0.33
CA TYR A 65 13.48 6.78 -1.02
C TYR A 65 13.48 7.44 -2.41
N PRO A 66 14.64 7.75 -2.98
CA PRO A 66 14.74 8.12 -4.40
C PRO A 66 14.14 7.02 -5.28
N TYR A 67 13.54 7.43 -6.41
CA TYR A 67 12.98 6.47 -7.36
C TYR A 67 14.06 5.50 -7.86
N ASN A 68 13.81 4.21 -7.73
CA ASN A 68 14.69 3.15 -8.20
C ASN A 68 13.99 2.30 -9.27
N ARG A 69 14.36 2.51 -10.54
CA ARG A 69 13.73 1.78 -11.66
C ARG A 69 13.95 0.25 -11.62
N ASN A 70 14.97 -0.23 -10.91
CA ASN A 70 15.21 -1.66 -10.73
C ASN A 70 14.21 -2.32 -9.77
N LEU A 71 13.44 -1.52 -9.02
CA LEU A 71 12.37 -1.97 -8.11
C LEU A 71 10.98 -1.74 -8.70
N ARG A 72 10.89 -1.47 -10.01
CA ARG A 72 9.67 -1.52 -10.81
C ARG A 72 9.68 -2.79 -11.66
N LEU A 73 8.87 -3.75 -11.27
CA LEU A 73 8.84 -5.09 -11.87
C LEU A 73 7.43 -5.38 -12.43
N ILE A 74 7.37 -6.07 -13.56
CA ILE A 74 6.14 -6.69 -14.03
C ILE A 74 6.28 -8.19 -13.75
N VAL A 75 5.44 -8.68 -12.87
CA VAL A 75 5.55 -10.05 -12.35
C VAL A 75 4.37 -10.91 -12.81
N ALA A 76 4.63 -12.15 -13.16
CA ALA A 76 3.57 -13.12 -13.37
C ALA A 76 2.92 -13.51 -12.05
N LEU A 77 1.67 -13.93 -12.12
CA LEU A 77 0.90 -14.42 -10.99
C LEU A 77 0.56 -15.89 -11.19
N GLU A 78 0.84 -16.69 -10.18
CA GLU A 78 0.38 -18.08 -10.08
C GLU A 78 -0.83 -18.14 -9.14
N THR A 79 -1.88 -18.84 -9.57
CA THR A 79 -3.09 -19.01 -8.76
C THR A 79 -2.82 -19.89 -7.55
N VAL A 80 -3.19 -19.44 -6.38
CA VAL A 80 -3.25 -20.23 -5.16
C VAL A 80 -4.58 -20.98 -5.15
N LYS A 81 -4.52 -22.32 -5.30
CA LYS A 81 -5.68 -23.19 -5.15
C LYS A 81 -5.89 -23.48 -3.67
N ASP A 82 -7.16 -23.53 -3.26
CA ASP A 82 -7.57 -23.89 -1.88
C ASP A 82 -6.93 -23.03 -0.77
N GLY A 83 -6.73 -21.74 -1.06
CA GLY A 83 -6.26 -20.79 -0.06
C GLY A 83 -7.28 -20.61 1.06
N GLU A 84 -6.94 -21.03 2.28
CA GLU A 84 -7.82 -20.85 3.44
C GLU A 84 -7.96 -19.38 3.82
N THR A 85 -9.22 -18.95 3.98
CA THR A 85 -9.53 -17.61 4.49
C THR A 85 -9.18 -17.52 5.97
N PHE A 86 -8.45 -16.49 6.33
CA PHE A 86 -8.16 -16.17 7.73
C PHE A 86 -8.71 -14.78 8.11
N ALA A 87 -8.98 -14.64 9.40
CA ALA A 87 -9.53 -13.43 9.97
C ALA A 87 -8.42 -12.60 10.64
N THR A 88 -8.42 -11.30 10.38
CA THR A 88 -7.57 -10.34 11.09
C THR A 88 -8.41 -9.22 11.69
N LYS A 89 -8.14 -8.86 12.94
CA LYS A 89 -8.85 -7.77 13.62
C LYS A 89 -8.31 -6.41 13.15
N VAL A 90 -9.20 -5.49 12.85
CA VAL A 90 -8.87 -4.12 12.43
C VAL A 90 -9.54 -3.08 13.35
N GLY A 91 -9.39 -3.28 14.63
CA GLY A 91 -9.89 -2.37 15.68
C GLY A 91 -11.41 -2.21 15.66
N ALA A 92 -11.87 -0.97 15.67
CA ALA A 92 -13.31 -0.65 15.64
C ALA A 92 -13.98 -1.01 14.32
N ASP A 93 -13.22 -1.17 13.24
CA ASP A 93 -13.76 -1.60 11.92
C ASP A 93 -14.10 -3.10 11.88
N GLY A 94 -13.85 -3.82 12.99
CA GLY A 94 -14.25 -5.20 13.17
C GLY A 94 -13.21 -6.22 12.70
N THR A 95 -13.65 -7.18 11.90
CA THR A 95 -12.80 -8.28 11.40
C THR A 95 -12.74 -8.26 9.89
N LEU A 96 -11.53 -8.26 9.36
CA LEU A 96 -11.25 -8.39 7.95
C LEU A 96 -10.96 -9.86 7.62
N HIS A 97 -11.58 -10.37 6.56
CA HIS A 97 -11.35 -11.73 6.06
C HIS A 97 -10.47 -11.68 4.81
N LEU A 98 -9.34 -12.35 4.87
CA LEU A 98 -8.33 -12.36 3.82
C LEU A 98 -8.17 -13.78 3.28
N ARG A 99 -8.34 -13.95 1.97
CA ARG A 99 -8.13 -15.22 1.28
C ARG A 99 -6.96 -15.11 0.32
N PRO A 100 -5.88 -15.92 0.48
CA PRO A 100 -4.81 -16.00 -0.50
C PRO A 100 -5.39 -16.52 -1.82
N PHE A 101 -5.15 -15.82 -2.95
CA PHE A 101 -5.69 -16.22 -4.24
C PHE A 101 -4.63 -16.30 -5.35
N ALA A 102 -3.51 -15.59 -5.17
CA ALA A 102 -2.40 -15.62 -6.12
C ALA A 102 -1.06 -15.42 -5.41
N ARG A 103 0.01 -15.77 -6.09
CA ARG A 103 1.39 -15.55 -5.65
C ARG A 103 2.20 -14.97 -6.80
N THR A 104 3.11 -14.05 -6.51
CA THR A 104 4.06 -13.54 -7.50
C THR A 104 5.05 -14.62 -7.91
N VAL A 105 5.54 -14.53 -9.14
CA VAL A 105 6.58 -15.40 -9.67
C VAL A 105 7.69 -14.54 -10.26
N GLY A 106 8.92 -14.75 -9.80
CA GLY A 106 10.13 -14.07 -10.32
C GLY A 106 10.77 -13.06 -9.38
N LEU A 107 10.19 -12.78 -8.21
CA LEU A 107 10.79 -11.87 -7.22
C LEU A 107 11.91 -12.52 -6.39
N ARG A 108 11.89 -13.85 -6.26
CA ARG A 108 12.81 -14.59 -5.38
C ARG A 108 14.29 -14.30 -5.65
N ASN A 109 14.67 -14.22 -6.93
CA ASN A 109 16.08 -14.04 -7.30
C ASN A 109 16.59 -12.62 -6.95
N SER A 110 15.73 -11.62 -7.01
CA SER A 110 16.10 -10.21 -6.75
C SER A 110 15.80 -9.75 -5.32
N LEU A 111 14.72 -10.29 -4.71
CA LEU A 111 14.21 -9.81 -3.42
C LEU A 111 14.22 -10.89 -2.32
N GLY A 112 14.63 -12.12 -2.66
CA GLY A 112 14.79 -13.21 -1.70
C GLY A 112 13.47 -13.89 -1.30
N GLY A 113 12.35 -13.59 -1.96
CA GLY A 113 11.04 -14.17 -1.67
C GLY A 113 10.01 -13.89 -2.76
N GLU A 114 8.85 -14.50 -2.64
CA GLU A 114 7.67 -14.18 -3.43
C GLU A 114 6.59 -13.62 -2.49
N LEU A 115 5.63 -12.89 -3.03
CA LEU A 115 4.52 -12.32 -2.27
C LEU A 115 3.20 -13.03 -2.59
N THR A 116 2.44 -13.28 -1.54
CA THR A 116 1.06 -13.77 -1.64
C THR A 116 0.11 -12.59 -1.73
N LEU A 117 -0.76 -12.60 -2.73
CA LEU A 117 -1.83 -11.64 -2.90
C LEU A 117 -3.08 -12.15 -2.19
N TYR A 118 -3.70 -11.29 -1.40
CA TYR A 118 -4.92 -11.59 -0.67
C TYR A 118 -6.11 -10.92 -1.33
N TRP A 119 -7.23 -11.66 -1.38
CA TRP A 119 -8.53 -11.08 -1.66
C TRP A 119 -9.17 -10.70 -0.33
N ILE A 120 -9.55 -9.44 -0.19
CA ILE A 120 -10.37 -8.98 0.93
C ILE A 120 -11.80 -9.41 0.65
N GLU A 121 -12.35 -10.28 1.48
CA GLU A 121 -13.71 -10.79 1.31
C GLU A 121 -14.76 -9.83 1.85
N GLY A 122 -15.97 -9.95 1.33
CA GLY A 122 -17.11 -9.12 1.70
C GLY A 122 -17.63 -8.26 0.56
N TYR A 123 -18.51 -7.32 0.89
CA TYR A 123 -19.10 -6.43 -0.12
C TYR A 123 -18.05 -5.52 -0.75
N GLY A 124 -17.92 -5.64 -2.07
CA GLY A 124 -17.01 -4.86 -2.86
C GLY A 124 -15.61 -5.45 -3.06
N GLY A 125 -15.14 -6.32 -2.20
CA GLY A 125 -13.87 -7.05 -2.34
C GLY A 125 -12.69 -6.26 -2.89
N GLY A 126 -11.48 -6.80 -2.82
CA GLY A 126 -10.32 -6.17 -3.45
C GLY A 126 -9.01 -6.87 -3.16
N ILE A 127 -7.98 -6.50 -3.92
CA ILE A 127 -6.63 -7.03 -3.75
C ILE A 127 -5.93 -6.28 -2.63
N PHE A 128 -5.32 -7.04 -1.74
CA PHE A 128 -4.44 -6.55 -0.70
C PHE A 128 -3.08 -7.21 -0.81
N LEU A 129 -2.03 -6.38 -0.88
CA LEU A 129 -0.65 -6.85 -1.01
C LEU A 129 0.26 -6.11 -0.03
N PRO A 130 0.31 -6.57 1.22
CA PRO A 130 1.27 -6.08 2.21
C PRO A 130 2.59 -6.80 2.04
N PHE A 131 3.70 -6.17 2.46
CA PHE A 131 5.00 -6.81 2.55
C PHE A 131 5.86 -6.20 3.65
N ALA A 132 6.82 -6.98 4.12
CA ALA A 132 7.92 -6.54 4.95
C ALA A 132 9.25 -6.93 4.29
N ASP A 133 10.32 -6.28 4.68
CA ASP A 133 11.66 -6.50 4.15
C ASP A 133 12.73 -6.21 5.21
N ALA A 134 14.00 -6.27 4.85
CA ALA A 134 15.08 -6.04 5.80
C ALA A 134 15.17 -4.58 6.35
N THR A 135 14.41 -3.64 5.80
CA THR A 135 14.31 -2.25 6.32
C THR A 135 13.23 -2.10 7.39
N THR A 136 12.38 -3.12 7.57
CA THR A 136 11.19 -3.08 8.43
C THR A 136 11.58 -3.00 9.91
N GLY A 137 11.10 -1.97 10.59
CA GLY A 137 11.39 -1.71 12.01
C GLY A 137 12.60 -0.80 12.26
N ASP A 138 13.33 -0.43 11.21
CA ASP A 138 14.45 0.49 11.24
C ASP A 138 14.21 1.68 10.28
N GLU A 139 14.41 1.48 8.97
CA GLU A 139 14.21 2.51 7.96
C GLU A 139 12.73 2.65 7.53
N THR A 140 11.90 1.62 7.75
CA THR A 140 10.46 1.61 7.45
C THR A 140 9.63 1.10 8.62
N TYR A 141 8.32 1.31 8.58
CA TYR A 141 7.42 0.97 9.67
C TYR A 141 7.48 -0.52 10.05
N GLY A 142 7.52 -0.81 11.37
CA GLY A 142 7.66 -2.16 11.91
C GLY A 142 6.52 -3.14 11.57
N GLY A 143 5.34 -2.64 11.20
CA GLY A 143 4.21 -3.43 10.72
C GLY A 143 4.26 -3.77 9.24
N GLY A 144 5.29 -3.34 8.51
CA GLY A 144 5.43 -3.48 7.07
C GLY A 144 4.79 -2.35 6.27
N ARG A 145 4.77 -2.49 4.96
CA ARG A 145 4.23 -1.54 3.99
C ARG A 145 3.20 -2.22 3.08
N TYR A 146 2.39 -1.42 2.40
CA TYR A 146 1.45 -1.90 1.40
C TYR A 146 1.93 -1.52 0.00
N LEU A 147 1.89 -2.48 -0.91
CA LEU A 147 2.07 -2.22 -2.33
C LEU A 147 0.73 -1.96 -2.99
N LEU A 148 -0.29 -2.76 -2.66
CA LEU A 148 -1.66 -2.61 -3.16
C LEU A 148 -2.67 -2.67 -2.00
N ASP A 149 -3.70 -1.85 -2.10
CA ASP A 149 -4.95 -1.90 -1.33
C ASP A 149 -6.05 -1.32 -2.24
N THR A 150 -6.58 -2.18 -3.12
CA THR A 150 -7.45 -1.73 -4.21
C THR A 150 -8.80 -1.24 -3.71
N ILE A 151 -9.26 -1.69 -2.54
CA ILE A 151 -10.48 -1.14 -1.89
C ILE A 151 -10.30 0.34 -1.55
N LYS A 152 -9.07 0.74 -1.18
CA LYS A 152 -8.74 2.13 -0.87
C LYS A 152 -8.14 2.88 -2.05
N GLY A 153 -8.10 2.27 -3.24
CA GLY A 153 -7.67 2.89 -4.48
C GLY A 153 -6.18 2.76 -4.78
N ALA A 154 -5.38 2.16 -3.91
CA ALA A 154 -3.97 1.91 -4.19
C ALA A 154 -3.82 0.72 -5.15
N ASP A 155 -3.78 1.03 -6.45
CA ASP A 155 -3.74 0.07 -7.55
C ASP A 155 -2.84 0.57 -8.68
N LEU A 156 -1.79 -0.18 -8.97
CA LEU A 156 -0.82 0.12 -10.03
C LEU A 156 -1.17 -0.56 -11.36
N GLY A 157 -2.22 -1.37 -11.37
CA GLY A 157 -2.65 -2.12 -12.56
C GLY A 157 -1.91 -3.44 -12.76
N GLY A 158 -2.30 -4.07 -13.84
CA GLY A 158 -1.81 -5.35 -14.33
C GLY A 158 -2.72 -5.85 -15.44
N SER A 159 -2.30 -6.84 -16.18
CA SER A 159 -3.10 -7.46 -17.25
C SER A 159 -2.64 -8.91 -17.47
N ASP A 160 -3.57 -9.73 -18.00
CA ASP A 160 -3.26 -11.06 -18.50
C ASP A 160 -2.45 -11.95 -17.53
N GLY A 161 -2.84 -11.94 -16.25
CA GLY A 161 -2.16 -12.73 -15.22
C GLY A 161 -0.83 -12.14 -14.75
N THR A 162 -0.59 -10.86 -15.02
CA THR A 162 0.55 -10.10 -14.53
C THR A 162 0.15 -8.97 -13.59
N LEU A 163 1.10 -8.50 -12.80
CA LEU A 163 0.96 -7.39 -11.86
C LEU A 163 2.10 -6.40 -12.04
N VAL A 164 1.80 -5.11 -12.01
CA VAL A 164 2.83 -4.08 -11.86
C VAL A 164 3.22 -3.99 -10.38
N ALA A 165 4.34 -4.61 -10.04
CA ALA A 165 4.95 -4.55 -8.71
C ALA A 165 6.02 -3.44 -8.68
N ASP A 166 5.59 -2.18 -8.60
CA ASP A 166 6.49 -1.04 -8.48
C ASP A 166 6.61 -0.63 -7.01
N PHE A 167 7.67 -1.11 -6.37
CA PHE A 167 7.92 -0.86 -4.94
C PHE A 167 8.18 0.61 -4.61
N ASN A 168 8.44 1.46 -5.62
CA ASN A 168 8.56 2.90 -5.41
C ASN A 168 7.25 3.55 -4.94
N PHE A 169 6.13 2.89 -5.14
CA PHE A 169 4.80 3.31 -4.67
C PHE A 169 4.36 2.63 -3.37
N SER A 170 5.24 1.85 -2.74
CA SER A 170 4.92 1.24 -1.46
C SER A 170 4.80 2.28 -0.35
N TYR A 171 3.80 2.12 0.50
CA TYR A 171 3.45 3.11 1.51
C TYR A 171 3.17 2.49 2.88
N GLN A 172 3.33 3.30 3.91
CA GLN A 172 3.04 2.91 5.29
C GLN A 172 1.54 2.99 5.55
N PRO A 173 0.95 2.03 6.29
CA PRO A 173 -0.45 2.06 6.70
C PRO A 173 -0.71 3.23 7.66
N SER A 174 -1.98 3.67 7.75
CA SER A 174 -2.37 4.80 8.60
C SER A 174 -2.00 4.66 10.07
N CYS A 175 -1.94 3.41 10.57
CA CYS A 175 -1.51 3.13 11.96
C CYS A 175 -0.04 3.42 12.25
N SER A 176 0.78 3.62 11.23
CA SER A 176 2.16 4.10 11.40
C SER A 176 2.25 5.57 11.82
N TYR A 177 1.20 6.33 11.58
CA TYR A 177 1.12 7.76 11.86
C TYR A 177 0.29 8.10 13.10
N SER A 178 -0.73 7.30 13.40
CA SER A 178 -1.62 7.55 14.52
C SER A 178 -2.22 6.25 15.07
N ALA A 179 -2.17 6.08 16.37
CA ALA A 179 -2.79 4.95 17.09
C ALA A 179 -4.32 4.93 16.99
N ARG A 180 -4.94 5.98 16.45
CA ARG A 180 -6.37 6.01 16.10
C ARG A 180 -6.75 4.93 15.09
N TRP A 181 -5.79 4.50 14.25
CA TRP A 181 -6.01 3.55 13.19
C TRP A 181 -5.50 2.17 13.58
N THR A 182 -6.27 1.15 13.28
CA THR A 182 -5.82 -0.24 13.32
C THR A 182 -5.82 -0.79 11.90
N CYS A 183 -4.68 -1.27 11.45
CA CYS A 183 -4.48 -1.73 10.08
C CYS A 183 -4.07 -3.21 10.09
N PRO A 184 -4.44 -4.00 9.07
CA PRO A 184 -3.91 -5.34 8.92
C PRO A 184 -2.39 -5.27 8.71
N LEU A 185 -1.64 -6.04 9.50
CA LEU A 185 -0.19 -6.08 9.39
C LEU A 185 0.24 -7.09 8.32
N THR A 186 1.49 -6.97 7.91
CA THR A 186 2.09 -7.92 6.96
C THR A 186 2.14 -9.32 7.56
N THR A 187 1.77 -10.30 6.74
CA THR A 187 1.83 -11.71 7.10
C THR A 187 3.27 -12.25 7.08
N ALA A 188 3.52 -13.37 7.74
CA ALA A 188 4.86 -13.93 7.86
C ALA A 188 5.46 -14.35 6.50
N GLU A 189 4.62 -14.84 5.57
CA GLU A 189 5.02 -15.27 4.24
C GLU A 189 5.35 -14.11 3.29
N ASN A 190 4.81 -12.91 3.53
CA ASN A 190 5.06 -11.72 2.71
C ASN A 190 6.28 -10.94 3.20
N ARG A 191 7.40 -11.64 3.35
CA ARG A 191 8.63 -11.04 3.84
C ARG A 191 9.80 -11.32 2.89
N PHE A 192 10.45 -10.25 2.44
CA PHE A 192 11.71 -10.34 1.73
C PHE A 192 12.89 -10.39 2.70
N SER A 193 13.93 -11.16 2.34
CA SER A 193 15.16 -11.24 3.12
C SER A 193 16.14 -10.09 2.83
N VAL A 194 15.91 -9.31 1.78
CA VAL A 194 16.74 -8.17 1.39
C VAL A 194 16.05 -6.84 1.67
N ALA A 195 16.82 -5.76 1.71
CA ALA A 195 16.29 -4.42 1.89
C ALA A 195 15.67 -3.87 0.59
N VAL A 196 14.39 -3.50 0.64
CA VAL A 196 13.67 -2.83 -0.45
C VAL A 196 13.65 -1.33 -0.20
N ARG A 197 14.76 -0.66 -0.55
CA ARG A 197 14.91 0.80 -0.40
C ARG A 197 14.21 1.55 -1.52
N ALA A 198 12.88 1.45 -1.54
CA ALA A 198 11.98 2.15 -2.44
C ALA A 198 10.67 2.48 -1.71
N GLY A 199 9.92 3.47 -2.17
CA GLY A 199 8.67 3.90 -1.56
C GLY A 199 8.86 4.67 -0.26
N GLU A 200 7.83 4.69 0.57
CA GLU A 200 7.78 5.45 1.81
C GLU A 200 8.68 4.88 2.90
N ARG A 201 9.29 5.78 3.68
CA ARG A 201 10.14 5.44 4.83
C ARG A 201 9.78 6.26 6.07
N VAL A 202 10.21 5.80 7.25
CA VAL A 202 10.11 6.59 8.49
C VAL A 202 11.01 7.82 8.44
N GLY A 203 10.69 8.81 9.25
CA GLY A 203 11.38 10.07 9.32
C GLY A 203 12.54 10.09 10.29
#